data_d9a755116465cbd0e680f892abf3a737
#
_entry.id   d9a755116465cbd0e680f892abf3a737
#
_cell.length_a   1.000
_cell.length_b   1.000
_cell.length_c   1.000
_cell.angle_alpha   90.00
_cell.angle_beta   90.00
_cell.angle_gamma   90.00
#
_symmetry.space_group_name_H-M   'P 1'
#
loop_
_entity.id
_entity.type
_entity.pdbx_description
1 polymer ?
#
loop_
_entity_poly.entity_id
_entity_poly.type
_entity_poly.pdbx_seq_one_letter_code
_entity_poly.pdbx_strand_id
1 'polypeptide(L)'
;NALVQTDTMTILMLFSNAGIILVTLLFCKLIQKRKVTTVGFQKPDMWKEYLTGMGIGFGIFTAAVLLCVITGSLKIQGMAPSFSIGIFVLFLLGYLVQGMAEEVLCRGYFLVSVSRRYPLAVGIIANAVLFAALHLLNNGITVLAFINLVLFGVFASVYFVKRGNIWGVGALHSIWNLAQGNVYGIRVSGIQTSCSVLSSEMVAGRELINGGDFGLEGGLAVTIVLVVGTLVLLATRQRRYVED
;
A
#
# COMPACT_ATOMS: atom_id res chain seq x y z
N ASN A 1 0.41 26.01 12.90
CA ASN A 1 -0.41 26.08 11.67
C ASN A 1 -0.04 24.91 10.77
N ALA A 2 -0.59 23.72 11.05
CA ALA A 2 -0.54 22.64 10.09
C ALA A 2 -1.29 23.13 8.83
N LEU A 3 -0.59 23.22 7.71
CA LEU A 3 -1.22 23.45 6.40
C LEU A 3 -2.27 22.35 6.23
N VAL A 4 -3.53 22.73 6.25
CA VAL A 4 -4.63 21.83 5.91
C VAL A 4 -4.40 21.43 4.45
N GLN A 5 -3.96 20.22 4.21
CA GLN A 5 -3.81 19.69 2.86
C GLN A 5 -5.19 19.69 2.20
N THR A 6 -5.35 20.45 1.15
CA THR A 6 -6.55 20.37 0.32
C THR A 6 -6.48 19.08 -0.52
N ASP A 7 -7.63 18.52 -0.90
CA ASP A 7 -7.68 17.36 -1.81
C ASP A 7 -6.87 17.60 -3.09
N THR A 8 -6.87 18.84 -3.61
CA THR A 8 -6.07 19.20 -4.79
C THR A 8 -4.57 18.97 -4.57
N MET A 9 -4.03 19.40 -3.42
CA MET A 9 -2.60 19.22 -3.11
C MET A 9 -2.27 17.74 -2.94
N THR A 10 -3.14 16.98 -2.28
CA THR A 10 -2.97 15.53 -2.11
C THR A 10 -2.98 14.83 -3.47
N ILE A 11 -3.92 15.14 -4.35
CA ILE A 11 -3.99 14.58 -5.70
C ILE A 11 -2.71 14.92 -6.50
N LEU A 12 -2.24 16.16 -6.48
CA LEU A 12 -1.00 16.55 -7.15
C LEU A 12 0.21 15.77 -6.60
N MET A 13 0.27 15.61 -5.28
CA MET A 13 1.32 14.80 -4.63
C MET A 13 1.26 13.34 -5.08
N LEU A 14 0.07 12.73 -5.16
CA LEU A 14 -0.09 11.36 -5.64
C LEU A 14 0.43 11.20 -7.08
N PHE A 15 0.05 12.11 -7.99
CA PHE A 15 0.52 12.07 -9.38
C PHE A 15 2.03 12.37 -9.52
N SER A 16 2.62 13.18 -8.64
CA SER A 16 4.06 13.49 -8.68
C SER A 16 4.93 12.23 -8.49
N ASN A 17 4.38 11.17 -7.88
CA ASN A 17 5.05 9.87 -7.74
C ASN A 17 5.37 9.20 -9.09
N ALA A 18 4.76 9.63 -10.20
CA ALA A 18 5.16 9.20 -11.55
C ALA A 18 6.65 9.47 -11.81
N GLY A 19 7.21 10.54 -11.20
CA GLY A 19 8.65 10.84 -11.24
C GLY A 19 9.50 9.73 -10.63
N ILE A 20 9.03 9.09 -9.54
CA ILE A 20 9.73 7.96 -8.91
C ILE A 20 9.80 6.77 -9.86
N ILE A 21 8.69 6.44 -10.55
CA ILE A 21 8.66 5.37 -11.56
C ILE A 21 9.67 5.68 -12.66
N LEU A 22 9.61 6.89 -13.23
CA LEU A 22 10.47 7.29 -14.34
C LEU A 22 11.95 7.21 -13.95
N VAL A 23 12.34 7.84 -12.83
CA VAL A 23 13.74 7.86 -12.36
C VAL A 23 14.23 6.44 -12.06
N THR A 24 13.41 5.61 -11.38
CA THR A 24 13.78 4.23 -11.06
C THR A 24 14.01 3.40 -12.33
N LEU A 25 13.11 3.49 -13.31
CA LEU A 25 13.23 2.74 -14.57
C LEU A 25 14.41 3.24 -15.42
N LEU A 26 14.63 4.56 -15.47
CA LEU A 26 15.79 5.14 -16.16
C LEU A 26 17.10 4.70 -15.51
N PHE A 27 17.18 4.73 -14.17
CA PHE A 27 18.35 4.25 -13.44
C PHE A 27 18.63 2.78 -13.73
N CYS A 28 17.61 1.91 -13.65
CA CYS A 28 17.75 0.50 -13.98
C CYS A 28 18.22 0.29 -15.42
N LYS A 29 17.66 1.03 -16.39
CA LYS A 29 17.97 0.87 -17.80
C LYS A 29 19.33 1.45 -18.18
N LEU A 30 19.64 2.68 -17.75
CA LEU A 30 20.82 3.43 -18.21
C LEU A 30 22.07 3.13 -17.38
N ILE A 31 21.93 3.05 -16.06
CA ILE A 31 23.05 2.87 -15.13
C ILE A 31 23.30 1.38 -14.87
N GLN A 32 22.27 0.62 -14.50
CA GLN A 32 22.41 -0.81 -14.21
C GLN A 32 22.36 -1.69 -15.47
N LYS A 33 21.99 -1.14 -16.63
CA LYS A 33 21.83 -1.84 -17.91
C LYS A 33 20.88 -3.06 -17.80
N ARG A 34 19.87 -2.98 -16.93
CA ARG A 34 18.89 -4.01 -16.69
C ARG A 34 17.68 -3.86 -17.62
N LYS A 35 17.09 -4.98 -18.01
CA LYS A 35 15.78 -4.97 -18.71
C LYS A 35 14.67 -4.52 -17.74
N VAL A 36 13.67 -3.78 -18.21
CA VAL A 36 12.52 -3.33 -17.43
C VAL A 36 11.73 -4.52 -16.85
N THR A 37 11.72 -5.66 -17.55
CA THR A 37 11.11 -6.91 -17.05
C THR A 37 11.71 -7.38 -15.72
N THR A 38 12.99 -7.08 -15.44
CA THR A 38 13.63 -7.43 -14.16
C THR A 38 13.11 -6.64 -12.96
N VAL A 39 12.32 -5.58 -13.20
CA VAL A 39 11.61 -4.80 -12.18
C VAL A 39 10.25 -5.42 -11.88
N GLY A 40 9.85 -6.45 -12.64
CA GLY A 40 8.60 -7.17 -12.47
C GLY A 40 7.48 -6.78 -13.45
N PHE A 41 7.78 -5.93 -14.45
CA PHE A 41 6.82 -5.62 -15.52
C PHE A 41 6.72 -6.76 -16.54
N GLN A 42 6.13 -7.88 -16.09
CA GLN A 42 5.88 -9.05 -16.93
C GLN A 42 4.56 -8.86 -17.69
N LYS A 43 4.54 -9.21 -19.01
CA LYS A 43 3.35 -9.11 -19.84
C LYS A 43 2.34 -10.25 -19.62
N PRO A 44 2.76 -11.52 -19.42
CA PRO A 44 1.82 -12.60 -19.21
C PRO A 44 0.91 -12.33 -18.00
N ASP A 45 -0.38 -12.60 -18.16
CA ASP A 45 -1.41 -12.46 -17.14
C ASP A 45 -1.50 -11.05 -16.47
N MET A 46 -0.93 -10.00 -17.05
CA MET A 46 -0.88 -8.65 -16.48
C MET A 46 -2.23 -8.19 -15.91
N TRP A 47 -3.29 -8.25 -16.73
CA TRP A 47 -4.62 -7.81 -16.30
C TRP A 47 -5.22 -8.69 -15.22
N LYS A 48 -4.99 -9.98 -15.28
CA LYS A 48 -5.45 -10.93 -14.26
C LYS A 48 -4.77 -10.65 -12.92
N GLU A 49 -3.44 -10.43 -12.94
CA GLU A 49 -2.67 -10.10 -11.74
C GLU A 49 -3.10 -8.74 -11.16
N TYR A 50 -3.33 -7.76 -12.04
CA TYR A 50 -3.77 -6.43 -11.63
C TYR A 50 -5.14 -6.48 -10.94
N LEU A 51 -6.13 -7.11 -11.55
CA LEU A 51 -7.48 -7.26 -10.98
C LEU A 51 -7.46 -8.12 -9.69
N THR A 52 -6.63 -9.17 -9.65
CA THR A 52 -6.44 -9.98 -8.45
C THR A 52 -5.85 -9.13 -7.30
N GLY A 53 -4.83 -8.32 -7.61
CA GLY A 53 -4.24 -7.39 -6.63
C GLY A 53 -5.26 -6.39 -6.10
N MET A 54 -6.05 -5.77 -6.98
CA MET A 54 -7.14 -4.87 -6.57
C MET A 54 -8.12 -5.54 -5.59
N GLY A 55 -8.58 -6.76 -5.93
CA GLY A 55 -9.50 -7.51 -5.07
C GLY A 55 -8.89 -7.87 -3.72
N ILE A 56 -7.62 -8.28 -3.67
CA ILE A 56 -6.92 -8.61 -2.43
C ILE A 56 -6.70 -7.34 -1.60
N GLY A 57 -6.25 -6.23 -2.17
CA GLY A 57 -6.04 -4.97 -1.46
C GLY A 57 -7.33 -4.46 -0.81
N PHE A 58 -8.42 -4.44 -1.57
CA PHE A 58 -9.74 -4.07 -1.05
C PHE A 58 -10.23 -5.03 0.05
N GLY A 59 -10.13 -6.35 -0.19
CA GLY A 59 -10.62 -7.35 0.75
C GLY A 59 -9.88 -7.36 2.09
N ILE A 60 -8.55 -7.28 2.06
CA ILE A 60 -7.73 -7.28 3.29
C ILE A 60 -7.97 -5.98 4.08
N PHE A 61 -8.03 -4.82 3.41
CA PHE A 61 -8.33 -3.57 4.10
C PHE A 61 -9.74 -3.57 4.69
N THR A 62 -10.73 -4.06 3.93
CA THR A 62 -12.10 -4.24 4.44
C THR A 62 -12.15 -5.16 5.66
N ALA A 63 -11.35 -6.23 5.70
CA ALA A 63 -11.26 -7.10 6.87
C ALA A 63 -10.74 -6.34 8.11
N ALA A 64 -9.76 -5.45 7.96
CA ALA A 64 -9.29 -4.58 9.06
C ALA A 64 -10.39 -3.62 9.54
N VAL A 65 -11.14 -3.02 8.61
CA VAL A 65 -12.30 -2.17 8.93
C VAL A 65 -13.35 -2.96 9.72
N LEU A 66 -13.70 -4.17 9.26
CA LEU A 66 -14.67 -5.04 9.93
C LEU A 66 -14.21 -5.40 11.35
N LEU A 67 -12.92 -5.71 11.56
CA LEU A 67 -12.39 -5.95 12.90
C LEU A 67 -12.58 -4.72 13.81
N CYS A 68 -12.31 -3.51 13.27
CA CYS A 68 -12.52 -2.28 14.03
C CYS A 68 -14.00 -2.02 14.34
N VAL A 69 -14.92 -2.32 13.42
CA VAL A 69 -16.37 -2.20 13.64
C VAL A 69 -16.85 -3.20 14.69
N ILE A 70 -16.44 -4.47 14.58
CA ILE A 70 -16.83 -5.55 15.53
C ILE A 70 -16.32 -5.25 16.94
N THR A 71 -15.11 -4.69 17.07
CA THR A 71 -14.55 -4.31 18.37
C THR A 71 -15.08 -2.97 18.91
N GLY A 72 -15.96 -2.29 18.15
CA GLY A 72 -16.49 -0.97 18.52
C GLY A 72 -15.43 0.14 18.52
N SER A 73 -14.31 -0.06 17.82
CA SER A 73 -13.23 0.94 17.70
C SER A 73 -13.37 1.87 16.49
N LEU A 74 -14.29 1.54 15.56
CA LEU A 74 -14.67 2.34 14.41
C LEU A 74 -16.18 2.31 14.24
N LYS A 75 -16.79 3.46 13.89
CA LYS A 75 -18.21 3.59 13.53
C LYS A 75 -18.31 4.07 12.09
N ILE A 76 -19.09 3.39 11.26
CA ILE A 76 -19.47 3.87 9.94
C ILE A 76 -20.73 4.71 10.09
N GLN A 77 -20.64 5.99 9.74
CA GLN A 77 -21.71 7.00 9.90
C GLN A 77 -22.68 7.02 8.71
N GLY A 78 -22.39 6.28 7.64
CA GLY A 78 -23.15 6.28 6.39
C GLY A 78 -22.42 6.95 5.23
N MET A 79 -23.19 7.40 4.23
CA MET A 79 -22.63 8.09 3.07
C MET A 79 -22.03 9.45 3.45
N ALA A 80 -20.83 9.73 2.96
CA ALA A 80 -20.19 11.02 3.23
C ALA A 80 -20.85 12.15 2.42
N PRO A 81 -21.23 13.27 3.06
CA PRO A 81 -21.89 14.39 2.37
C PRO A 81 -20.97 15.09 1.36
N SER A 82 -19.66 14.94 1.50
CA SER A 82 -18.63 15.53 0.62
C SER A 82 -18.27 14.65 -0.59
N PHE A 83 -18.98 13.53 -0.81
CA PHE A 83 -18.67 12.64 -1.93
C PHE A 83 -18.86 13.33 -3.27
N SER A 84 -17.82 13.27 -4.11
CA SER A 84 -17.82 13.73 -5.50
C SER A 84 -17.18 12.68 -6.40
N ILE A 85 -17.92 12.18 -7.37
CA ILE A 85 -17.41 11.14 -8.28
C ILE A 85 -16.18 11.61 -9.07
N GLY A 86 -16.13 12.87 -9.48
CA GLY A 86 -14.98 13.43 -10.21
C GLY A 86 -13.72 13.45 -9.35
N ILE A 87 -13.82 13.89 -8.09
CA ILE A 87 -12.70 13.91 -7.14
C ILE A 87 -12.30 12.46 -6.78
N PHE A 88 -13.27 11.58 -6.57
CA PHE A 88 -13.00 10.16 -6.29
C PHE A 88 -12.21 9.50 -7.44
N VAL A 89 -12.56 9.76 -8.70
CA VAL A 89 -11.83 9.24 -9.86
C VAL A 89 -10.40 9.80 -9.92
N LEU A 90 -10.20 11.08 -9.57
CA LEU A 90 -8.84 11.67 -9.50
C LEU A 90 -8.01 11.00 -8.41
N PHE A 91 -8.57 10.71 -7.23
CA PHE A 91 -7.90 9.95 -6.18
C PHE A 91 -7.59 8.51 -6.63
N LEU A 92 -8.54 7.83 -7.27
CA LEU A 92 -8.31 6.50 -7.83
C LEU A 92 -7.09 6.51 -8.76
N LEU A 93 -7.07 7.42 -9.76
CA LEU A 93 -5.95 7.52 -10.69
C LEU A 93 -4.65 7.91 -9.99
N GLY A 94 -4.70 8.82 -9.02
CA GLY A 94 -3.56 9.22 -8.21
C GLY A 94 -2.97 8.05 -7.40
N TYR A 95 -3.81 7.28 -6.71
CA TYR A 95 -3.34 6.09 -5.98
C TYR A 95 -2.84 4.98 -6.88
N LEU A 96 -3.39 4.81 -8.10
CA LEU A 96 -2.83 3.87 -9.07
C LEU A 96 -1.38 4.24 -9.45
N VAL A 97 -1.07 5.53 -9.52
CA VAL A 97 0.29 6.02 -9.76
C VAL A 97 1.16 5.85 -8.51
N GLN A 98 0.70 6.31 -7.34
CA GLN A 98 1.47 6.31 -6.10
C GLN A 98 1.78 4.90 -5.62
N GLY A 99 0.77 4.01 -5.50
CA GLY A 99 1.00 2.64 -5.07
C GLY A 99 1.93 1.87 -6.02
N MET A 100 1.78 2.06 -7.34
CA MET A 100 2.71 1.49 -8.31
C MET A 100 4.12 2.06 -8.15
N ALA A 101 4.28 3.35 -7.89
CA ALA A 101 5.58 4.00 -7.76
C ALA A 101 6.38 3.45 -6.57
N GLU A 102 5.73 3.31 -5.43
CA GLU A 102 6.38 2.76 -4.24
C GLU A 102 6.74 1.29 -4.41
N GLU A 103 5.88 0.51 -5.09
CA GLU A 103 6.19 -0.89 -5.37
C GLU A 103 7.32 -1.05 -6.38
N VAL A 104 7.37 -0.20 -7.41
CA VAL A 104 8.50 -0.18 -8.38
C VAL A 104 9.81 0.14 -7.69
N LEU A 105 9.84 1.14 -6.81
CA LEU A 105 11.03 1.50 -6.05
C LEU A 105 11.44 0.39 -5.06
N CYS A 106 10.50 -0.05 -4.23
CA CYS A 106 10.79 -0.95 -3.13
C CYS A 106 10.95 -2.41 -3.61
N ARG A 107 9.96 -2.96 -4.31
CA ARG A 107 9.96 -4.39 -4.70
C ARG A 107 10.68 -4.61 -6.02
N GLY A 108 10.37 -3.80 -7.03
CA GLY A 108 10.96 -3.93 -8.36
C GLY A 108 12.45 -3.61 -8.41
N TYR A 109 12.87 -2.57 -7.69
CA TYR A 109 14.27 -2.14 -7.70
C TYR A 109 15.03 -2.62 -6.47
N PHE A 110 14.66 -2.17 -5.27
CA PHE A 110 15.48 -2.37 -4.06
C PHE A 110 15.53 -3.85 -3.65
N LEU A 111 14.38 -4.50 -3.46
CA LEU A 111 14.32 -5.92 -3.10
C LEU A 111 15.10 -6.79 -4.08
N VAL A 112 14.85 -6.62 -5.40
CA VAL A 112 15.54 -7.39 -6.44
C VAL A 112 17.05 -7.12 -6.42
N SER A 113 17.48 -5.87 -6.19
CA SER A 113 18.91 -5.52 -6.17
C SER A 113 19.64 -6.13 -4.95
N VAL A 114 19.01 -6.13 -3.78
CA VAL A 114 19.58 -6.74 -2.56
C VAL A 114 19.60 -8.26 -2.68
N SER A 115 18.52 -8.88 -3.17
CA SER A 115 18.40 -10.34 -3.29
C SER A 115 19.33 -10.96 -4.35
N ARG A 116 19.95 -10.14 -5.20
CA ARG A 116 21.02 -10.59 -6.11
C ARG A 116 22.36 -10.85 -5.41
N ARG A 117 22.56 -10.26 -4.24
CA ARG A 117 23.84 -10.33 -3.49
C ARG A 117 23.70 -11.06 -2.16
N TYR A 118 22.48 -11.09 -1.60
CA TYR A 118 22.18 -11.62 -0.28
C TYR A 118 21.00 -12.59 -0.36
N PRO A 119 20.82 -13.48 0.63
CA PRO A 119 19.65 -14.36 0.71
C PRO A 119 18.34 -13.57 0.61
N LEU A 120 17.32 -14.14 -0.03
CA LEU A 120 16.02 -13.49 -0.25
C LEU A 120 15.39 -12.95 1.05
N ALA A 121 15.54 -13.67 2.16
CA ALA A 121 15.04 -13.22 3.46
C ALA A 121 15.67 -11.88 3.89
N VAL A 122 16.97 -11.68 3.65
CA VAL A 122 17.65 -10.40 3.90
C VAL A 122 17.09 -9.30 3.01
N GLY A 123 16.85 -9.60 1.72
CA GLY A 123 16.22 -8.66 0.80
C GLY A 123 14.83 -8.23 1.26
N ILE A 124 14.00 -9.19 1.69
CA ILE A 124 12.63 -8.93 2.20
C ILE A 124 12.69 -8.03 3.45
N ILE A 125 13.52 -8.38 4.44
CA ILE A 125 13.62 -7.61 5.70
C ILE A 125 14.16 -6.21 5.43
N ALA A 126 15.25 -6.08 4.68
CA ALA A 126 15.84 -4.78 4.36
C ALA A 126 14.85 -3.88 3.60
N ASN A 127 14.11 -4.45 2.63
CA ASN A 127 13.08 -3.73 1.90
C ASN A 127 11.91 -3.31 2.79
N ALA A 128 11.45 -4.16 3.70
CA ALA A 128 10.37 -3.86 4.62
C ALA A 128 10.74 -2.71 5.59
N VAL A 129 11.97 -2.75 6.12
CA VAL A 129 12.50 -1.67 6.97
C VAL A 129 12.67 -0.37 6.18
N LEU A 130 13.19 -0.42 4.94
CA LEU A 130 13.29 0.76 4.08
C LEU A 130 11.90 1.37 3.83
N PHE A 131 10.91 0.54 3.47
CA PHE A 131 9.54 0.99 3.24
C PHE A 131 8.98 1.73 4.45
N ALA A 132 9.12 1.16 5.65
CA ALA A 132 8.69 1.80 6.89
C ALA A 132 9.47 3.09 7.18
N ALA A 133 10.77 3.11 6.91
CA ALA A 133 11.62 4.28 7.13
C ALA A 133 11.22 5.49 6.25
N LEU A 134 10.74 5.25 5.03
CA LEU A 134 10.23 6.31 4.15
C LEU A 134 8.98 7.02 4.72
N HIS A 135 8.31 6.43 5.70
CA HIS A 135 7.11 6.97 6.34
C HIS A 135 7.36 7.63 7.71
N LEU A 136 8.63 7.67 8.18
CA LEU A 136 8.96 8.18 9.53
C LEU A 136 8.57 9.65 9.76
N LEU A 137 8.45 10.43 8.70
CA LEU A 137 8.07 11.85 8.77
C LEU A 137 6.56 12.08 8.63
N ASN A 138 5.77 11.01 8.50
CA ASN A 138 4.32 11.13 8.38
C ASN A 138 3.68 11.52 9.72
N ASN A 139 2.62 12.32 9.65
CA ASN A 139 1.89 12.76 10.83
C ASN A 139 1.25 11.58 11.56
N GLY A 140 1.32 11.61 12.89
CA GLY A 140 0.67 10.58 13.73
C GLY A 140 1.40 9.23 13.76
N ILE A 141 2.63 9.13 13.22
CA ILE A 141 3.42 7.90 13.28
C ILE A 141 3.64 7.46 14.74
N THR A 142 3.40 6.18 15.00
CA THR A 142 3.63 5.54 16.29
C THR A 142 4.55 4.33 16.12
N VAL A 143 5.04 3.77 17.23
CA VAL A 143 5.83 2.53 17.16
C VAL A 143 5.04 1.39 16.52
N LEU A 144 3.74 1.26 16.83
CA LEU A 144 2.88 0.25 16.24
C LEU A 144 2.66 0.50 14.75
N ALA A 145 2.46 1.77 14.35
CA ALA A 145 2.37 2.16 12.94
C ALA A 145 3.64 1.77 12.18
N PHE A 146 4.83 2.04 12.74
CA PHE A 146 6.10 1.64 12.13
C PHE A 146 6.20 0.11 11.99
N ILE A 147 5.83 -0.66 13.01
CA ILE A 147 5.81 -2.13 12.95
C ILE A 147 4.84 -2.60 11.85
N ASN A 148 3.66 -2.02 11.74
CA ASN A 148 2.69 -2.37 10.72
C ASN A 148 3.17 -2.03 9.30
N LEU A 149 3.88 -0.92 9.14
CA LEU A 149 4.53 -0.58 7.86
C LEU A 149 5.62 -1.60 7.49
N VAL A 150 6.39 -2.09 8.46
CA VAL A 150 7.33 -3.21 8.25
C VAL A 150 6.55 -4.48 7.86
N LEU A 151 5.46 -4.81 8.55
CA LEU A 151 4.62 -5.98 8.23
C LEU A 151 3.99 -5.87 6.83
N PHE A 152 3.50 -4.67 6.44
CA PHE A 152 3.04 -4.43 5.08
C PHE A 152 4.17 -4.61 4.07
N GLY A 153 5.38 -4.12 4.40
CA GLY A 153 6.58 -4.31 3.62
C GLY A 153 6.92 -5.78 3.38
N VAL A 154 6.82 -6.61 4.42
CA VAL A 154 7.01 -8.08 4.33
C VAL A 154 5.91 -8.70 3.49
N PHE A 155 4.63 -8.40 3.78
CA PHE A 155 3.47 -8.93 3.05
C PHE A 155 3.56 -8.66 1.54
N ALA A 156 3.80 -7.40 1.15
CA ALA A 156 3.93 -6.99 -0.23
C ALA A 156 5.16 -7.63 -0.92
N SER A 157 6.28 -7.79 -0.19
CA SER A 157 7.47 -8.48 -0.71
C SER A 157 7.21 -9.96 -0.96
N VAL A 158 6.54 -10.65 -0.01
CA VAL A 158 6.15 -12.06 -0.18
C VAL A 158 5.17 -12.20 -1.34
N TYR A 159 4.19 -11.29 -1.46
CA TYR A 159 3.25 -11.28 -2.59
C TYR A 159 4.00 -11.13 -3.92
N PHE A 160 4.88 -10.14 -4.04
CA PHE A 160 5.68 -9.89 -5.23
C PHE A 160 6.52 -11.12 -5.64
N VAL A 161 7.23 -11.70 -4.69
CA VAL A 161 8.07 -12.89 -4.93
C VAL A 161 7.24 -14.11 -5.37
N LYS A 162 6.08 -14.32 -4.74
CA LYS A 162 5.18 -15.44 -5.04
C LYS A 162 4.49 -15.31 -6.41
N ARG A 163 4.16 -14.09 -6.80
CA ARG A 163 3.46 -13.81 -8.06
C ARG A 163 4.40 -13.54 -9.23
N GLY A 164 5.66 -13.15 -8.97
CA GLY A 164 6.69 -12.91 -9.97
C GLY A 164 6.44 -11.67 -10.85
N ASN A 165 5.54 -10.77 -10.47
CA ASN A 165 5.24 -9.56 -11.22
C ASN A 165 4.89 -8.38 -10.32
N ILE A 166 5.02 -7.15 -10.86
CA ILE A 166 4.77 -5.89 -10.14
C ILE A 166 3.29 -5.48 -10.20
N TRP A 167 2.53 -5.98 -11.19
CA TRP A 167 1.18 -5.51 -11.46
C TRP A 167 0.23 -5.77 -10.30
N GLY A 168 0.27 -7.00 -9.77
CA GLY A 168 -0.61 -7.39 -8.67
C GLY A 168 -0.31 -6.64 -7.38
N VAL A 169 0.96 -6.52 -6.99
CA VAL A 169 1.33 -5.83 -5.76
C VAL A 169 1.11 -4.32 -5.85
N GLY A 170 1.38 -3.71 -7.01
CA GLY A 170 1.08 -2.29 -7.24
C GLY A 170 -0.41 -1.99 -7.17
N ALA A 171 -1.25 -2.83 -7.80
CA ALA A 171 -2.70 -2.70 -7.71
C ALA A 171 -3.24 -2.93 -6.30
N LEU A 172 -2.70 -3.91 -5.57
CA LEU A 172 -3.04 -4.20 -4.17
C LEU A 172 -2.80 -2.97 -3.29
N HIS A 173 -1.61 -2.39 -3.36
CA HIS A 173 -1.23 -1.21 -2.58
C HIS A 173 -2.11 -0.01 -2.94
N SER A 174 -2.29 0.26 -4.24
CA SER A 174 -3.15 1.35 -4.72
C SER A 174 -4.57 1.28 -4.18
N ILE A 175 -5.17 0.09 -4.22
CA ILE A 175 -6.55 -0.11 -3.77
C ILE A 175 -6.66 -0.17 -2.25
N TRP A 176 -5.64 -0.64 -1.55
CA TRP A 176 -5.54 -0.50 -0.09
C TRP A 176 -5.68 0.98 0.31
N ASN A 177 -4.86 1.87 -0.28
CA ASN A 177 -4.89 3.31 0.03
C ASN A 177 -6.21 3.97 -0.37
N LEU A 178 -6.72 3.67 -1.57
CA LEU A 178 -8.03 4.18 -2.02
C LEU A 178 -9.17 3.72 -1.09
N ALA A 179 -9.18 2.44 -0.70
CA ALA A 179 -10.18 1.92 0.22
C ALA A 179 -10.13 2.67 1.54
N GLN A 180 -8.95 2.83 2.10
CA GLN A 180 -8.75 3.54 3.36
C GLN A 180 -9.23 5.00 3.27
N GLY A 181 -8.68 5.78 2.32
CA GLY A 181 -8.91 7.22 2.23
C GLY A 181 -10.28 7.58 1.66
N ASN A 182 -10.63 6.98 0.53
CA ASN A 182 -11.74 7.48 -0.27
C ASN A 182 -12.96 6.54 -0.32
N VAL A 183 -12.85 5.27 0.09
CA VAL A 183 -14.03 4.44 0.32
C VAL A 183 -14.51 4.59 1.76
N TYR A 184 -13.64 4.38 2.75
CA TYR A 184 -14.03 4.39 4.17
C TYR A 184 -13.83 5.75 4.86
N GLY A 185 -13.16 6.73 4.24
CA GLY A 185 -12.96 8.07 4.82
C GLY A 185 -12.03 8.10 6.02
N ILE A 186 -11.03 7.22 6.04
CA ILE A 186 -10.05 7.06 7.11
C ILE A 186 -8.70 7.66 6.66
N ARG A 187 -7.93 8.26 7.56
CA ARG A 187 -6.60 8.77 7.23
C ARG A 187 -5.71 7.69 6.64
N VAL A 188 -4.99 8.01 5.58
CA VAL A 188 -3.99 7.16 4.93
C VAL A 188 -2.61 7.60 5.39
N SER A 189 -1.95 6.79 6.20
CA SER A 189 -0.61 7.09 6.74
C SER A 189 -0.49 8.53 7.29
N GLY A 190 -1.52 8.98 8.04
CA GLY A 190 -1.60 10.32 8.63
C GLY A 190 -2.19 11.41 7.72
N ILE A 191 -2.51 11.14 6.46
CA ILE A 191 -3.10 12.10 5.52
C ILE A 191 -4.62 11.94 5.51
N GLN A 192 -5.35 13.04 5.76
CA GLN A 192 -6.81 13.07 5.67
C GLN A 192 -7.25 13.61 4.30
N THR A 193 -8.19 12.95 3.66
CA THR A 193 -8.89 13.41 2.46
C THR A 193 -10.31 13.85 2.82
N SER A 194 -10.89 14.80 2.10
CA SER A 194 -12.26 15.25 2.34
C SER A 194 -13.30 14.48 1.52
N CYS A 195 -12.90 13.90 0.38
CA CYS A 195 -13.78 13.15 -0.51
C CYS A 195 -13.72 11.65 -0.19
N SER A 196 -14.81 11.10 0.31
CA SER A 196 -14.95 9.66 0.52
C SER A 196 -16.38 9.19 0.25
N VAL A 197 -16.56 7.90 -0.04
CA VAL A 197 -17.89 7.29 -0.21
C VAL A 197 -18.61 7.19 1.13
N LEU A 198 -17.90 6.69 2.14
CA LEU A 198 -18.41 6.54 3.50
C LEU A 198 -17.71 7.53 4.43
N SER A 199 -18.43 7.97 5.43
CA SER A 199 -17.90 8.69 6.58
C SER A 199 -17.68 7.73 7.72
N SER A 200 -16.47 7.71 8.28
CA SER A 200 -16.13 6.86 9.42
C SER A 200 -15.61 7.70 10.59
N GLU A 201 -15.94 7.29 11.79
CA GLU A 201 -15.49 7.91 13.03
C GLU A 201 -14.62 6.93 13.81
N MET A 202 -13.37 7.33 14.06
CA MET A 202 -12.44 6.61 14.94
C MET A 202 -12.86 6.86 16.39
N VAL A 203 -13.15 5.78 17.14
CA VAL A 203 -13.55 5.91 18.55
C VAL A 203 -12.35 6.24 19.41
N ALA A 204 -12.41 7.38 20.11
CA ALA A 204 -11.36 7.81 21.04
C ALA A 204 -11.16 6.82 22.19
N GLY A 205 -9.91 6.66 22.66
CA GLY A 205 -9.53 5.66 23.67
C GLY A 205 -9.39 4.23 23.12
N ARG A 206 -9.50 4.05 21.78
CA ARG A 206 -9.34 2.77 21.09
C ARG A 206 -8.18 2.78 20.09
N GLU A 207 -7.24 3.73 20.23
CA GLU A 207 -6.14 3.98 19.28
C GLU A 207 -5.25 2.74 19.09
N LEU A 208 -5.12 1.89 20.12
CA LEU A 208 -4.38 0.63 20.02
C LEU A 208 -4.98 -0.30 18.94
N ILE A 209 -6.31 -0.26 18.72
CA ILE A 209 -7.00 -1.14 17.76
C ILE A 209 -7.14 -0.45 16.42
N ASN A 210 -7.59 0.82 16.42
CA ASN A 210 -7.94 1.58 15.24
C ASN A 210 -6.81 2.46 14.66
N GLY A 211 -5.69 2.61 15.39
CA GLY A 211 -4.49 3.31 14.92
C GLY A 211 -4.50 4.83 15.09
N GLY A 212 -5.60 5.41 15.59
CA GLY A 212 -5.66 6.84 15.91
C GLY A 212 -5.35 7.77 14.72
N ASP A 213 -4.50 8.76 14.96
CA ASP A 213 -4.20 9.83 13.98
C ASP A 213 -3.42 9.35 12.75
N PHE A 214 -2.76 8.20 12.80
CA PHE A 214 -2.10 7.62 11.64
C PHE A 214 -3.10 6.94 10.68
N GLY A 215 -4.27 6.57 11.18
CA GLY A 215 -5.26 5.74 10.49
C GLY A 215 -5.13 4.27 10.89
N LEU A 216 -5.94 3.38 10.28
CA LEU A 216 -5.99 1.96 10.67
C LEU A 216 -4.62 1.26 10.62
N GLU A 217 -3.73 1.72 9.77
CA GLU A 217 -2.34 1.22 9.64
C GLU A 217 -1.56 1.34 10.96
N GLY A 218 -1.97 2.26 11.86
CA GLY A 218 -1.40 2.40 13.20
C GLY A 218 -1.93 1.41 14.24
N GLY A 219 -2.92 0.55 13.91
CA GLY A 219 -3.65 -0.25 14.87
C GLY A 219 -3.44 -1.77 14.77
N LEU A 220 -3.77 -2.50 15.85
CA LEU A 220 -3.71 -3.96 15.92
C LEU A 220 -4.61 -4.65 14.90
N ALA A 221 -5.71 -4.03 14.45
CA ALA A 221 -6.56 -4.58 13.41
C ALA A 221 -5.76 -4.85 12.12
N VAL A 222 -4.91 -3.91 11.72
CA VAL A 222 -4.01 -4.06 10.55
C VAL A 222 -2.89 -5.06 10.84
N THR A 223 -2.32 -5.09 12.06
CA THR A 223 -1.35 -6.12 12.44
C THR A 223 -1.90 -7.52 12.18
N ILE A 224 -3.13 -7.79 12.66
CA ILE A 224 -3.76 -9.11 12.53
C ILE A 224 -3.95 -9.49 11.06
N VAL A 225 -4.54 -8.60 10.25
CA VAL A 225 -4.82 -8.94 8.84
C VAL A 225 -3.54 -9.09 8.01
N LEU A 226 -2.48 -8.34 8.30
CA LEU A 226 -1.20 -8.48 7.62
C LEU A 226 -0.46 -9.77 8.00
N VAL A 227 -0.47 -10.14 9.28
CA VAL A 227 0.11 -11.40 9.74
C VAL A 227 -0.64 -12.59 9.12
N VAL A 228 -1.97 -12.62 9.23
CA VAL A 228 -2.81 -13.68 8.65
C VAL A 228 -2.62 -13.73 7.13
N GLY A 229 -2.69 -12.58 6.45
CA GLY A 229 -2.49 -12.50 5.00
C GLY A 229 -1.12 -13.02 4.57
N THR A 230 -0.06 -12.68 5.32
CA THR A 230 1.30 -13.19 5.04
C THR A 230 1.37 -14.70 5.22
N LEU A 231 0.80 -15.26 6.30
CA LEU A 231 0.77 -16.70 6.52
C LEU A 231 -0.01 -17.43 5.41
N VAL A 232 -1.15 -16.91 5.00
CA VAL A 232 -1.95 -17.44 3.87
C VAL A 232 -1.11 -17.41 2.59
N LEU A 233 -0.44 -16.30 2.29
CA LEU A 233 0.44 -16.22 1.13
C LEU A 233 1.56 -17.25 1.19
N LEU A 234 2.21 -17.43 2.33
CA LEU A 234 3.28 -18.43 2.51
C LEU A 234 2.78 -19.85 2.25
N ALA A 235 1.55 -20.17 2.62
CA ALA A 235 0.92 -21.47 2.39
C ALA A 235 0.53 -21.71 0.91
N THR A 236 0.42 -20.66 0.09
CA THR A 236 0.10 -20.80 -1.34
C THR A 236 1.31 -21.26 -2.15
N ARG A 237 1.09 -21.96 -3.27
CA ARG A 237 2.17 -22.33 -4.18
C ARG A 237 2.74 -21.11 -4.90
N GLN A 238 4.08 -21.06 -5.04
CA GLN A 238 4.74 -20.05 -5.85
C GLN A 238 4.44 -20.30 -7.33
N ARG A 239 4.04 -19.26 -8.08
CA ARG A 239 4.03 -19.34 -9.53
C ARG A 239 5.47 -19.23 -10.04
N ARG A 240 5.94 -20.24 -10.74
CA ARG A 240 7.19 -20.14 -11.49
C ARG A 240 6.86 -19.46 -12.82
N TYR A 241 7.28 -18.21 -13.00
CA TYR A 241 7.46 -17.72 -14.35
C TYR A 241 8.75 -18.37 -14.86
N VAL A 242 8.63 -19.19 -15.89
CA VAL A 242 9.78 -19.75 -16.60
C VAL A 242 10.50 -18.54 -17.22
N GLU A 243 11.75 -18.28 -16.81
CA GLU A 243 12.64 -17.37 -17.50
C GLU A 243 13.01 -18.04 -18.84
N ASP A 244 12.42 -17.59 -19.95
CA ASP A 244 12.91 -17.82 -21.29
C ASP A 244 13.93 -16.73 -21.67
#